data_5c281e480831504e723107bdf563d02f
#
_entry.id   5c281e480831504e723107bdf563d02f
#
_cell.length_a   1.000
_cell.length_b   1.000
_cell.length_c   1.000
_cell.angle_alpha   90.00
_cell.angle_beta   90.00
_cell.angle_gamma   90.00
#
_symmetry.space_group_name_H-M   'P 1'
#
loop_
_entity.id
_entity.type
_entity.pdbx_description
1 polymer ?
#
loop_
_entity_poly.entity_id
_entity_poly.type
_entity_poly.pdbx_seq_one_letter_code
_entity_poly.pdbx_strand_id
1 'polypeptide(L)'
;LILAAKKKGWRVSSISLNKPKVHRYVNGVNYLRCNIANLKELRKKLNHSYTYVVNLGGYGKHTFFKDGGDKIIEAHFLRLVNLTKILSKKKIKKFIQIGSSAEYGEAHAPQSEASQGIPFSPYALAKLTCTQLLKMLYATEKYPVIILRFFLIYGSKQDDNRILPQVIRGCLKNKKFNVSKGDQIRDFCYIDDAINAIFLALKSEKANGEIFNIGSGKPKKIKKVINQICKIIGKGKPQFGKISYRKGENMKLYPNINKARIKLKWKPKMNFDRGIRIVINSFK
;
A
#
# COMPACT_ATOMS: atom_id res chain seq x y z
N LEU A 1 1.25 10.53 4.52
CA LEU A 1 -0.16 10.82 4.79
C LEU A 1 -0.32 11.78 5.97
N ILE A 2 0.28 11.49 7.14
CA ILE A 2 0.20 12.33 8.35
C ILE A 2 0.59 13.78 8.05
N LEU A 3 1.76 14.00 7.43
CA LEU A 3 2.21 15.34 7.02
C LEU A 3 1.20 16.06 6.13
N ALA A 4 0.63 15.35 5.16
CA ALA A 4 -0.36 15.93 4.26
C ALA A 4 -1.69 16.28 4.96
N ALA A 5 -2.11 15.48 5.95
CA ALA A 5 -3.28 15.76 6.76
C ALA A 5 -3.03 16.97 7.69
N LYS A 6 -1.85 17.06 8.33
CA LYS A 6 -1.46 18.23 9.14
C LYS A 6 -1.42 19.51 8.33
N LYS A 7 -0.87 19.49 7.10
CA LYS A 7 -0.87 20.64 6.19
C LYS A 7 -2.29 21.12 5.81
N LYS A 8 -3.30 20.26 5.95
CA LYS A 8 -4.72 20.59 5.76
C LYS A 8 -5.42 21.07 7.04
N GLY A 9 -4.68 21.30 8.14
CA GLY A 9 -5.23 21.73 9.42
C GLY A 9 -5.94 20.64 10.21
N TRP A 10 -5.80 19.35 9.84
CA TRP A 10 -6.50 18.27 10.53
C TRP A 10 -5.84 17.92 11.86
N ARG A 11 -6.65 17.62 12.86
CA ARG A 11 -6.19 16.91 14.07
C ARG A 11 -5.93 15.46 13.69
N VAL A 12 -4.70 14.98 13.92
CA VAL A 12 -4.27 13.65 13.48
C VAL A 12 -3.88 12.81 14.68
N SER A 13 -4.46 11.61 14.77
CA SER A 13 -4.00 10.54 15.67
C SER A 13 -3.41 9.42 14.84
N SER A 14 -2.30 8.84 15.29
CA SER A 14 -1.66 7.68 14.66
C SER A 14 -1.56 6.57 15.68
N ILE A 15 -2.14 5.40 15.34
CA ILE A 15 -2.09 4.22 16.21
C ILE A 15 -1.16 3.17 15.61
N SER A 16 -0.27 2.62 16.41
CA SER A 16 0.66 1.56 16.00
C SER A 16 1.20 0.80 17.21
N LEU A 17 1.73 -0.42 16.96
CA LEU A 17 2.34 -1.24 18.01
C LEU A 17 3.58 -0.56 18.62
N ASN A 18 4.38 0.10 17.78
CA ASN A 18 5.61 0.76 18.17
C ASN A 18 5.52 2.27 17.98
N LYS A 19 6.30 3.04 18.75
CA LYS A 19 6.49 4.46 18.51
C LYS A 19 7.09 4.69 17.11
N PRO A 20 6.78 5.81 16.43
CA PRO A 20 7.40 6.12 15.15
C PRO A 20 8.92 6.33 15.35
N LYS A 21 9.70 5.91 14.35
CA LYS A 21 11.13 6.24 14.31
C LYS A 21 11.30 7.78 14.28
N VAL A 22 12.37 8.30 14.85
CA VAL A 22 12.63 9.76 14.99
C VAL A 22 12.42 10.50 13.67
N HIS A 23 12.98 10.01 12.57
CA HIS A 23 12.86 10.63 11.24
C HIS A 23 11.45 10.57 10.62
N ARG A 24 10.51 9.83 11.23
CA ARG A 24 9.09 9.73 10.85
C ARG A 24 8.16 10.47 11.81
N TYR A 25 8.71 11.00 12.89
CA TYR A 25 7.94 11.77 13.85
C TYR A 25 7.47 13.10 13.25
N VAL A 26 6.24 13.47 13.52
CA VAL A 26 5.64 14.74 13.08
C VAL A 26 5.05 15.44 14.29
N ASN A 27 5.48 16.66 14.53
CA ASN A 27 5.00 17.45 15.66
C ASN A 27 3.47 17.69 15.59
N GLY A 28 2.83 17.76 16.74
CA GLY A 28 1.40 18.00 16.85
C GLY A 28 0.52 16.83 16.39
N VAL A 29 1.05 15.60 16.35
CA VAL A 29 0.31 14.37 16.11
C VAL A 29 0.18 13.59 17.40
N ASN A 30 -1.04 13.11 17.68
CA ASN A 30 -1.28 12.22 18.82
C ASN A 30 -0.88 10.78 18.44
N TYR A 31 0.26 10.30 18.97
CA TYR A 31 0.75 8.94 18.74
C TYR A 31 0.28 7.99 19.83
N LEU A 32 -0.61 7.09 19.46
CA LEU A 32 -1.18 6.06 20.35
C LEU A 32 -0.42 4.75 20.16
N ARG A 33 0.34 4.33 21.18
CA ARG A 33 0.92 2.98 21.21
C ARG A 33 -0.17 2.01 21.65
N CYS A 34 -0.48 1.01 20.80
CA CYS A 34 -1.52 0.03 21.07
C CYS A 34 -1.34 -1.21 20.20
N ASN A 35 -1.52 -2.37 20.79
CA ASN A 35 -1.73 -3.60 20.05
C ASN A 35 -3.19 -3.69 19.58
N ILE A 36 -3.44 -3.41 18.31
CA ILE A 36 -4.78 -3.43 17.71
C ILE A 36 -5.43 -4.83 17.78
N ALA A 37 -4.64 -5.91 17.92
CA ALA A 37 -5.17 -7.25 18.15
C ALA A 37 -5.79 -7.40 19.56
N ASN A 38 -5.39 -6.57 20.52
CA ASN A 38 -5.98 -6.57 21.86
C ASN A 38 -7.19 -5.62 21.91
N LEU A 39 -8.39 -6.20 21.87
CA LEU A 39 -9.64 -5.43 21.82
C LEU A 39 -9.87 -4.55 23.07
N LYS A 40 -9.46 -5.03 24.26
CA LYS A 40 -9.59 -4.28 25.51
C LYS A 40 -8.69 -3.04 25.50
N GLU A 41 -7.43 -3.19 25.09
CA GLU A 41 -6.48 -2.09 24.95
C GLU A 41 -6.95 -1.10 23.89
N LEU A 42 -7.39 -1.58 22.72
CA LEU A 42 -7.88 -0.76 21.63
C LEU A 42 -9.08 0.10 22.07
N ARG A 43 -10.03 -0.47 22.81
CA ARG A 43 -11.20 0.25 23.33
C ARG A 43 -10.81 1.38 24.27
N LYS A 44 -9.81 1.18 25.14
CA LYS A 44 -9.28 2.23 26.03
C LYS A 44 -8.59 3.36 25.27
N LYS A 45 -7.89 3.04 24.17
CA LYS A 45 -7.13 4.01 23.38
C LYS A 45 -7.96 4.78 22.35
N LEU A 46 -9.00 4.17 21.78
CA LEU A 46 -9.93 4.79 20.83
C LEU A 46 -11.21 5.27 21.53
N ASN A 47 -11.06 6.12 22.53
CA ASN A 47 -12.15 6.68 23.34
C ASN A 47 -12.76 7.99 22.79
N HIS A 48 -12.17 8.54 21.72
CA HIS A 48 -12.67 9.74 21.05
C HIS A 48 -13.40 9.40 19.75
N SER A 49 -14.14 10.38 19.23
CA SER A 49 -14.73 10.30 17.89
C SER A 49 -13.71 10.66 16.83
N TYR A 50 -13.75 9.94 15.70
CA TYR A 50 -12.89 10.18 14.55
C TYR A 50 -13.76 10.39 13.31
N THR A 51 -13.56 11.49 12.59
CA THR A 51 -14.31 11.75 11.36
C THR A 51 -13.88 10.78 10.25
N TYR A 52 -12.58 10.58 10.12
CA TYR A 52 -11.97 9.77 9.06
C TYR A 52 -10.98 8.78 9.65
N VAL A 53 -11.03 7.56 9.14
CA VAL A 53 -10.09 6.51 9.50
C VAL A 53 -9.40 6.01 8.24
N VAL A 54 -8.07 5.88 8.28
CA VAL A 54 -7.29 5.27 7.20
C VAL A 54 -6.48 4.12 7.77
N ASN A 55 -6.89 2.89 7.46
CA ASN A 55 -6.20 1.69 7.89
C ASN A 55 -5.05 1.36 6.91
N LEU A 56 -3.84 1.73 7.33
CA LEU A 56 -2.57 1.39 6.68
C LEU A 56 -1.93 0.15 7.31
N GLY A 57 -2.60 -0.45 8.29
CA GLY A 57 -2.06 -1.52 9.12
C GLY A 57 -1.72 -2.78 8.34
N GLY A 58 -0.78 -3.53 8.91
CA GLY A 58 -0.27 -4.78 8.38
C GLY A 58 1.12 -4.63 7.72
N TYR A 59 1.76 -5.74 7.48
CA TYR A 59 3.09 -5.81 6.88
C TYR A 59 3.08 -6.78 5.70
N GLY A 60 3.69 -6.37 4.59
CA GLY A 60 3.73 -7.12 3.33
C GLY A 60 4.89 -8.11 3.28
N LYS A 61 5.06 -8.96 4.29
CA LYS A 61 6.04 -10.03 4.24
C LYS A 61 5.44 -11.21 3.48
N HIS A 62 6.12 -11.67 2.45
CA HIS A 62 5.75 -12.88 1.72
C HIS A 62 6.48 -14.06 2.34
N THR A 63 5.75 -14.91 3.04
CA THR A 63 6.26 -16.14 3.67
C THR A 63 5.27 -17.27 3.40
N PHE A 64 5.71 -18.52 3.52
CA PHE A 64 4.81 -19.65 3.43
C PHE A 64 3.91 -19.74 4.67
N PHE A 65 2.79 -20.43 4.54
CA PHE A 65 1.82 -20.56 5.62
C PHE A 65 2.45 -21.12 6.91
N LYS A 66 3.16 -22.26 6.79
CA LYS A 66 3.87 -22.92 7.89
C LYS A 66 5.05 -22.12 8.48
N ASP A 67 5.57 -21.13 7.75
CA ASP A 67 6.70 -20.31 8.18
C ASP A 67 6.23 -18.97 8.80
N GLY A 68 5.05 -18.94 9.39
CA GLY A 68 4.44 -17.77 10.03
C GLY A 68 3.47 -17.00 9.14
N GLY A 69 3.01 -17.60 8.04
CA GLY A 69 1.97 -17.03 7.20
C GLY A 69 0.60 -16.97 7.88
N ASP A 70 0.30 -17.92 8.76
CA ASP A 70 -0.84 -17.93 9.68
C ASP A 70 -0.92 -16.63 10.48
N LYS A 71 0.18 -16.23 11.12
CA LYS A 71 0.29 -14.99 11.89
C LYS A 71 0.07 -13.74 11.05
N ILE A 72 0.40 -13.79 9.75
CA ILE A 72 0.12 -12.68 8.83
C ILE A 72 -1.38 -12.54 8.60
N ILE A 73 -2.08 -13.66 8.38
CA ILE A 73 -3.53 -13.67 8.20
C ILE A 73 -4.21 -13.11 9.46
N GLU A 74 -3.86 -13.64 10.62
CA GLU A 74 -4.36 -13.17 11.91
C GLU A 74 -4.11 -11.68 12.12
N ALA A 75 -2.87 -11.23 11.88
CA ALA A 75 -2.48 -9.85 12.09
C ALA A 75 -3.23 -8.86 11.19
N HIS A 76 -3.61 -9.24 9.99
CA HIS A 76 -4.42 -8.40 9.12
C HIS A 76 -5.90 -8.47 9.43
N PHE A 77 -6.44 -9.69 9.49
CA PHE A 77 -7.88 -9.92 9.59
C PHE A 77 -8.43 -9.62 10.99
N LEU A 78 -7.86 -10.22 12.05
CA LEU A 78 -8.32 -10.00 13.42
C LEU A 78 -8.22 -8.51 13.82
N ARG A 79 -7.13 -7.85 13.43
CA ARG A 79 -6.98 -6.41 13.70
C ARG A 79 -8.03 -5.57 13.00
N LEU A 80 -8.40 -5.91 11.78
CA LEU A 80 -9.49 -5.23 11.09
C LEU A 80 -10.83 -5.47 11.75
N VAL A 81 -11.14 -6.71 12.15
CA VAL A 81 -12.36 -7.05 12.90
C VAL A 81 -12.44 -6.22 14.18
N ASN A 82 -11.35 -6.10 14.93
CA ASN A 82 -11.33 -5.29 16.14
C ASN A 82 -11.56 -3.80 15.86
N LEU A 83 -10.94 -3.26 14.79
CA LEU A 83 -11.15 -1.88 14.39
C LEU A 83 -12.62 -1.60 14.04
N THR A 84 -13.26 -2.48 13.26
CA THR A 84 -14.66 -2.29 12.86
C THR A 84 -15.64 -2.41 14.03
N LYS A 85 -15.35 -3.28 15.01
CA LYS A 85 -16.13 -3.37 16.27
C LYS A 85 -16.08 -2.08 17.09
N ILE A 86 -14.93 -1.42 17.17
CA ILE A 86 -14.76 -0.19 17.97
C ILE A 86 -15.20 1.05 17.20
N LEU A 87 -14.88 1.13 15.92
CA LEU A 87 -15.17 2.26 15.04
C LEU A 87 -16.49 2.01 14.30
N SER A 88 -17.60 2.00 15.02
CA SER A 88 -18.93 1.80 14.44
C SER A 88 -19.29 2.92 13.44
N LYS A 89 -20.21 2.64 12.51
CA LYS A 89 -20.70 3.60 11.51
C LYS A 89 -21.24 4.91 12.09
N LYS A 90 -21.76 4.89 13.32
CA LYS A 90 -22.25 6.09 14.02
C LYS A 90 -21.12 7.04 14.45
N LYS A 91 -19.88 6.55 14.54
CA LYS A 91 -18.72 7.29 15.05
C LYS A 91 -17.80 7.84 13.97
N ILE A 92 -17.92 7.36 12.72
CA ILE A 92 -17.04 7.74 11.63
C ILE A 92 -17.83 8.10 10.37
N LYS A 93 -17.33 9.05 9.59
CA LYS A 93 -17.90 9.38 8.27
C LYS A 93 -17.34 8.48 7.16
N LYS A 94 -16.05 8.13 7.21
CA LYS A 94 -15.38 7.31 6.21
C LYS A 94 -14.29 6.44 6.82
N PHE A 95 -14.20 5.20 6.33
CA PHE A 95 -13.13 4.26 6.63
C PHE A 95 -12.43 3.88 5.34
N ILE A 96 -11.17 4.28 5.17
CA ILE A 96 -10.34 3.84 4.03
C ILE A 96 -9.55 2.61 4.44
N GLN A 97 -9.75 1.51 3.73
CA GLN A 97 -8.90 0.33 3.81
C GLN A 97 -7.86 0.37 2.69
N ILE A 98 -6.59 0.30 3.04
CA ILE A 98 -5.56 0.09 2.04
C ILE A 98 -5.46 -1.40 1.73
N GLY A 99 -5.94 -1.74 0.54
CA GLY A 99 -5.80 -3.04 -0.10
C GLY A 99 -4.46 -3.18 -0.84
N SER A 100 -4.36 -4.23 -1.64
CA SER A 100 -3.12 -4.57 -2.35
C SER A 100 -3.42 -5.16 -3.73
N SER A 101 -2.58 -4.88 -4.70
CA SER A 101 -2.59 -5.59 -5.99
C SER A 101 -2.38 -7.11 -5.84
N ALA A 102 -1.79 -7.55 -4.72
CA ALA A 102 -1.63 -8.98 -4.43
C ALA A 102 -2.96 -9.74 -4.31
N GLU A 103 -4.06 -9.03 -3.99
CA GLU A 103 -5.42 -9.60 -3.93
C GLU A 103 -5.88 -10.21 -5.26
N TYR A 104 -5.32 -9.75 -6.37
CA TYR A 104 -5.65 -10.25 -7.71
C TYR A 104 -5.04 -11.62 -8.03
N GLY A 105 -4.03 -12.07 -7.25
CA GLY A 105 -3.39 -13.36 -7.51
C GLY A 105 -2.92 -13.50 -8.95
N GLU A 106 -3.44 -14.52 -9.65
CA GLU A 106 -3.11 -14.83 -11.05
C GLU A 106 -3.98 -14.14 -12.10
N ALA A 107 -4.90 -13.28 -11.68
CA ALA A 107 -5.81 -12.62 -12.61
C ALA A 107 -5.05 -11.89 -13.74
N HIS A 108 -5.59 -11.94 -14.95
CA HIS A 108 -4.99 -11.30 -16.11
C HIS A 108 -4.90 -9.78 -15.97
N ALA A 109 -3.82 -9.23 -16.50
CA ALA A 109 -3.59 -7.79 -16.55
C ALA A 109 -4.09 -7.17 -17.89
N PRO A 110 -4.55 -5.91 -17.87
CA PRO A 110 -4.64 -5.02 -16.72
C PRO A 110 -5.73 -5.44 -15.73
N GLN A 111 -5.39 -5.60 -14.44
CA GLN A 111 -6.38 -5.99 -13.46
C GLN A 111 -7.42 -4.88 -13.27
N SER A 112 -8.68 -5.23 -13.35
CA SER A 112 -9.82 -4.39 -12.98
C SER A 112 -10.30 -4.73 -11.57
N GLU A 113 -11.11 -3.88 -10.97
CA GLU A 113 -11.64 -4.13 -9.61
C GLU A 113 -12.59 -5.34 -9.56
N ALA A 114 -13.14 -5.74 -10.70
CA ALA A 114 -13.96 -6.96 -10.86
C ALA A 114 -13.12 -8.22 -11.08
N SER A 115 -11.83 -8.10 -11.42
CA SER A 115 -10.96 -9.25 -11.63
C SER A 115 -10.81 -10.09 -10.36
N GLN A 116 -10.90 -11.40 -10.52
CA GLN A 116 -10.72 -12.37 -9.45
C GLN A 116 -9.62 -13.35 -9.83
N GLY A 117 -8.80 -13.74 -8.87
CA GLY A 117 -7.77 -14.72 -9.03
C GLY A 117 -7.45 -15.37 -7.68
N ILE A 118 -6.75 -16.50 -7.71
CA ILE A 118 -6.34 -17.22 -6.51
C ILE A 118 -5.15 -16.49 -5.88
N PRO A 119 -5.22 -16.07 -4.61
CA PRO A 119 -4.10 -15.42 -3.93
C PRO A 119 -2.98 -16.44 -3.65
N PHE A 120 -1.75 -16.14 -4.08
CA PHE A 120 -0.60 -17.06 -3.93
C PHE A 120 0.22 -16.87 -2.65
N SER A 121 -0.27 -16.13 -1.68
CA SER A 121 0.44 -15.97 -0.41
C SER A 121 -0.50 -15.67 0.73
N PRO A 122 -0.12 -16.01 1.99
CA PRO A 122 -0.89 -15.63 3.17
C PRO A 122 -1.18 -14.13 3.25
N TYR A 123 -0.25 -13.29 2.81
CA TYR A 123 -0.46 -11.85 2.71
C TYR A 123 -1.56 -11.48 1.71
N ALA A 124 -1.53 -12.09 0.52
CA ALA A 124 -2.53 -11.84 -0.52
C ALA A 124 -3.93 -12.28 -0.06
N LEU A 125 -4.03 -13.47 0.55
CA LEU A 125 -5.26 -13.99 1.13
C LEU A 125 -5.77 -13.08 2.25
N ALA A 126 -4.90 -12.67 3.17
CA ALA A 126 -5.27 -11.78 4.27
C ALA A 126 -5.84 -10.43 3.77
N LYS A 127 -5.26 -9.85 2.72
CA LYS A 127 -5.77 -8.62 2.11
C LYS A 127 -7.11 -8.84 1.41
N LEU A 128 -7.27 -9.95 0.71
CA LEU A 128 -8.53 -10.31 0.04
C LEU A 128 -9.65 -10.54 1.06
N THR A 129 -9.42 -11.30 2.14
CA THR A 129 -10.41 -11.53 3.19
C THR A 129 -10.80 -10.23 3.91
N CYS A 130 -9.86 -9.33 4.15
CA CYS A 130 -10.17 -7.98 4.65
C CYS A 130 -11.11 -7.22 3.70
N THR A 131 -10.85 -7.28 2.40
CA THR A 131 -11.72 -6.67 1.38
C THR A 131 -13.12 -7.29 1.41
N GLN A 132 -13.25 -8.62 1.48
CA GLN A 132 -14.55 -9.30 1.52
C GLN A 132 -15.35 -8.98 2.80
N LEU A 133 -14.68 -8.98 3.95
CA LEU A 133 -15.32 -8.55 5.22
C LEU A 133 -15.92 -7.14 5.09
N LEU A 134 -15.16 -6.20 4.56
CA LEU A 134 -15.62 -4.81 4.45
C LEU A 134 -16.72 -4.63 3.40
N LYS A 135 -16.70 -5.40 2.32
CA LYS A 135 -17.81 -5.44 1.36
C LYS A 135 -19.09 -5.97 2.01
N MET A 136 -18.98 -7.04 2.78
CA MET A 136 -20.11 -7.59 3.53
C MET A 136 -20.66 -6.55 4.50
N LEU A 137 -19.82 -5.90 5.33
CA LEU A 137 -20.26 -4.86 6.27
C LEU A 137 -20.92 -3.66 5.56
N TYR A 138 -20.46 -3.29 4.36
CA TYR A 138 -21.15 -2.28 3.58
C TYR A 138 -22.51 -2.75 3.08
N ALA A 139 -22.60 -3.96 2.57
CA ALA A 139 -23.86 -4.51 2.02
C ALA A 139 -24.93 -4.65 3.10
N THR A 140 -24.57 -5.21 4.26
CA THR A 140 -25.51 -5.56 5.35
C THR A 140 -25.76 -4.39 6.31
N GLU A 141 -24.73 -3.61 6.63
CA GLU A 141 -24.78 -2.60 7.70
C GLU A 141 -24.56 -1.17 7.21
N LYS A 142 -24.30 -0.98 5.91
CA LYS A 142 -23.94 0.33 5.33
C LYS A 142 -22.72 0.97 6.03
N TYR A 143 -21.75 0.12 6.44
CA TYR A 143 -20.50 0.60 7.02
C TYR A 143 -19.75 1.48 5.98
N PRO A 144 -19.31 2.71 6.33
CA PRO A 144 -18.86 3.71 5.34
C PRO A 144 -17.42 3.44 4.85
N VAL A 145 -17.17 2.28 4.27
CA VAL A 145 -15.85 1.85 3.82
C VAL A 145 -15.59 2.18 2.36
N ILE A 146 -14.34 2.48 2.06
CA ILE A 146 -13.78 2.56 0.72
C ILE A 146 -12.47 1.78 0.71
N ILE A 147 -12.24 0.97 -0.32
CA ILE A 147 -11.05 0.13 -0.44
C ILE A 147 -10.18 0.67 -1.56
N LEU A 148 -8.92 0.98 -1.26
CA LEU A 148 -7.94 1.42 -2.24
C LEU A 148 -6.89 0.32 -2.43
N ARG A 149 -6.96 -0.42 -3.53
CA ARG A 149 -5.97 -1.44 -3.90
C ARG A 149 -4.73 -0.77 -4.47
N PHE A 150 -3.69 -0.67 -3.66
CA PHE A 150 -2.44 -0.09 -4.10
C PHE A 150 -1.61 -1.07 -4.92
N PHE A 151 -1.11 -0.59 -6.05
CA PHE A 151 -0.03 -1.25 -6.80
C PHE A 151 1.32 -0.84 -6.18
N LEU A 152 2.44 -0.86 -6.93
CA LEU A 152 3.71 -0.53 -6.28
C LEU A 152 3.80 0.97 -6.02
N ILE A 153 3.55 1.35 -4.78
CA ILE A 153 3.76 2.75 -4.35
C ILE A 153 5.23 2.95 -4.04
N TYR A 154 5.81 4.06 -4.54
CA TYR A 154 7.19 4.42 -4.30
C TYR A 154 7.34 5.90 -3.93
N GLY A 155 8.44 6.24 -3.25
CA GLY A 155 8.75 7.60 -2.83
C GLY A 155 9.98 7.64 -1.93
N SER A 156 10.40 8.85 -1.53
CA SER A 156 11.46 9.04 -0.55
C SER A 156 11.10 8.39 0.79
N LYS A 157 12.10 7.90 1.52
CA LYS A 157 11.94 7.20 2.81
C LYS A 157 11.20 5.84 2.72
N GLN A 158 11.14 5.22 1.53
CA GLN A 158 10.67 3.85 1.38
C GLN A 158 11.63 2.89 2.08
N ASP A 159 11.10 1.79 2.65
CA ASP A 159 11.92 0.81 3.36
C ASP A 159 12.96 0.16 2.44
N ASP A 160 14.17 -0.07 2.97
CA ASP A 160 15.34 -0.55 2.22
C ASP A 160 15.18 -1.95 1.61
N ASN A 161 14.23 -2.75 2.09
CA ASN A 161 13.90 -4.07 1.55
C ASN A 161 13.04 -4.02 0.27
N ARG A 162 12.71 -2.83 -0.24
CA ARG A 162 11.96 -2.66 -1.49
C ARG A 162 12.90 -2.54 -2.68
N ILE A 163 12.41 -2.96 -3.85
CA ILE A 163 13.22 -3.06 -5.07
C ILE A 163 13.91 -1.75 -5.45
N LEU A 164 13.21 -0.60 -5.44
CA LEU A 164 13.82 0.66 -5.85
C LEU A 164 14.94 1.11 -4.90
N PRO A 165 14.76 1.15 -3.56
CA PRO A 165 15.84 1.38 -2.61
C PRO A 165 17.02 0.43 -2.77
N GLN A 166 16.79 -0.87 -2.96
CA GLN A 166 17.86 -1.86 -3.14
C GLN A 166 18.70 -1.56 -4.39
N VAL A 167 18.05 -1.30 -5.52
CA VAL A 167 18.73 -0.97 -6.78
C VAL A 167 19.50 0.35 -6.66
N ILE A 168 18.89 1.40 -6.10
CA ILE A 168 19.54 2.70 -5.90
C ILE A 168 20.80 2.56 -5.05
N ARG A 169 20.71 1.86 -3.90
CA ARG A 169 21.89 1.61 -3.04
C ARG A 169 22.95 0.78 -3.72
N GLY A 170 22.57 -0.26 -4.47
CA GLY A 170 23.50 -1.06 -5.26
C GLY A 170 24.25 -0.22 -6.28
N CYS A 171 23.56 0.66 -6.99
CA CYS A 171 24.15 1.58 -7.94
C CYS A 171 25.08 2.60 -7.26
N LEU A 172 24.62 3.25 -6.18
CA LEU A 172 25.42 4.26 -5.47
C LEU A 172 26.73 3.69 -4.92
N LYS A 173 26.70 2.45 -4.42
CA LYS A 173 27.89 1.73 -3.94
C LYS A 173 28.82 1.25 -5.06
N ASN A 174 28.38 1.32 -6.32
CA ASN A 174 29.08 0.81 -7.51
C ASN A 174 29.56 -0.66 -7.38
N LYS A 175 28.85 -1.47 -6.61
CA LYS A 175 29.13 -2.90 -6.40
C LYS A 175 28.23 -3.77 -7.28
N LYS A 176 28.65 -5.01 -7.54
CA LYS A 176 27.76 -6.03 -8.12
C LYS A 176 26.61 -6.29 -7.14
N PHE A 177 25.36 -6.36 -7.64
CA PHE A 177 24.20 -6.72 -6.85
C PHE A 177 23.26 -7.62 -7.64
N ASN A 178 22.76 -8.65 -6.97
CA ASN A 178 21.94 -9.66 -7.60
C ASN A 178 20.51 -9.19 -7.81
N VAL A 179 19.95 -9.49 -8.98
CA VAL A 179 18.55 -9.23 -9.33
C VAL A 179 17.97 -10.40 -10.11
N SER A 180 16.64 -10.50 -10.18
CA SER A 180 15.97 -11.47 -11.04
C SER A 180 16.21 -11.14 -12.52
N LYS A 181 15.73 -12.00 -13.45
CA LYS A 181 15.78 -11.70 -14.90
C LYS A 181 15.11 -10.38 -15.25
N GLY A 182 14.15 -9.94 -14.42
CA GLY A 182 13.50 -8.62 -14.55
C GLY A 182 12.42 -8.53 -15.62
N ASP A 183 11.85 -9.67 -16.04
CA ASP A 183 10.78 -9.72 -17.05
C ASP A 183 9.41 -9.35 -16.49
N GLN A 184 9.27 -9.31 -15.16
CA GLN A 184 8.00 -8.93 -14.53
C GLN A 184 7.61 -7.52 -14.98
N ILE A 185 6.31 -7.37 -15.27
CA ILE A 185 5.70 -6.07 -15.57
C ILE A 185 4.99 -5.57 -14.32
N ARG A 186 5.34 -4.37 -13.88
CA ARG A 186 4.80 -3.73 -12.68
C ARG A 186 4.40 -2.29 -12.98
N ASP A 187 3.48 -1.79 -12.17
CA ASP A 187 3.06 -0.39 -12.19
C ASP A 187 3.61 0.33 -10.96
N PHE A 188 4.27 1.47 -11.18
CA PHE A 188 4.88 2.28 -10.13
C PHE A 188 4.15 3.60 -9.96
N CYS A 189 3.44 3.78 -8.86
CA CYS A 189 2.72 5.01 -8.53
C CYS A 189 3.49 5.81 -7.47
N TYR A 190 3.68 7.11 -7.70
CA TYR A 190 4.38 7.97 -6.75
C TYR A 190 3.52 8.22 -5.51
N ILE A 191 4.18 8.31 -4.36
CA ILE A 191 3.51 8.40 -3.04
C ILE A 191 2.53 9.57 -2.93
N ASP A 192 2.83 10.72 -3.53
CA ASP A 192 1.95 11.89 -3.44
C ASP A 192 0.66 11.67 -4.23
N ASP A 193 0.70 10.95 -5.34
CA ASP A 193 -0.48 10.56 -6.11
C ASP A 193 -1.36 9.59 -5.31
N ALA A 194 -0.75 8.61 -4.61
CA ALA A 194 -1.47 7.70 -3.74
C ALA A 194 -2.11 8.42 -2.55
N ILE A 195 -1.41 9.38 -1.93
CA ILE A 195 -1.96 10.22 -0.87
C ILE A 195 -3.12 11.07 -1.38
N ASN A 196 -3.00 11.63 -2.59
CA ASN A 196 -4.10 12.37 -3.21
C ASN A 196 -5.34 11.50 -3.44
N ALA A 197 -5.16 10.24 -3.87
CA ALA A 197 -6.26 9.28 -4.01
C ALA A 197 -7.00 9.06 -2.67
N ILE A 198 -6.26 8.92 -1.55
CA ILE A 198 -6.86 8.80 -0.22
C ILE A 198 -7.74 10.02 0.09
N PHE A 199 -7.22 11.24 -0.12
CA PHE A 199 -8.00 12.45 0.19
C PHE A 199 -9.24 12.62 -0.71
N LEU A 200 -9.14 12.27 -1.99
CA LEU A 200 -10.29 12.30 -2.89
C LEU A 200 -11.34 11.26 -2.48
N ALA A 201 -10.91 10.05 -2.10
CA ALA A 201 -11.81 9.03 -1.59
C ALA A 201 -12.51 9.46 -0.29
N LEU A 202 -11.79 10.08 0.65
CA LEU A 202 -12.36 10.61 1.90
C LEU A 202 -13.44 11.69 1.65
N LYS A 203 -13.30 12.49 0.58
CA LYS A 203 -14.24 13.56 0.23
C LYS A 203 -15.40 13.06 -0.64
N SER A 204 -15.30 11.91 -1.29
CA SER A 204 -16.31 11.41 -2.22
C SER A 204 -17.52 10.81 -1.46
N GLU A 205 -18.69 11.34 -1.68
CA GLU A 205 -19.92 10.77 -1.11
C GLU A 205 -20.33 9.48 -1.80
N LYS A 206 -20.02 9.34 -3.09
CA LYS A 206 -20.43 8.19 -3.92
C LYS A 206 -19.45 7.01 -3.89
N ALA A 207 -18.37 7.10 -3.09
CA ALA A 207 -17.33 6.07 -3.06
C ALA A 207 -17.54 4.99 -2.00
N ASN A 208 -18.55 5.10 -1.12
CA ASN A 208 -18.80 4.11 -0.08
C ASN A 208 -19.12 2.72 -0.69
N GLY A 209 -18.53 1.68 -0.12
CA GLY A 209 -18.66 0.29 -0.59
C GLY A 209 -17.81 -0.04 -1.82
N GLU A 210 -17.13 0.94 -2.39
CA GLU A 210 -16.39 0.78 -3.64
C GLU A 210 -14.93 0.36 -3.41
N ILE A 211 -14.41 -0.37 -4.41
CA ILE A 211 -13.00 -0.70 -4.53
C ILE A 211 -12.43 0.14 -5.67
N PHE A 212 -11.24 0.69 -5.48
CA PHE A 212 -10.51 1.43 -6.51
C PHE A 212 -9.07 0.96 -6.64
N ASN A 213 -8.63 0.73 -7.85
CA ASN A 213 -7.23 0.50 -8.17
C ASN A 213 -6.46 1.83 -8.18
N ILE A 214 -5.35 1.87 -7.44
CA ILE A 214 -4.46 3.02 -7.38
C ILE A 214 -3.08 2.63 -7.89
N GLY A 215 -2.75 3.15 -9.05
CA GLY A 215 -1.52 2.90 -9.78
C GLY A 215 -1.25 4.01 -10.80
N SER A 216 -0.14 3.95 -11.50
CA SER A 216 0.18 4.97 -12.53
C SER A 216 -0.58 4.76 -13.85
N GLY A 217 -1.08 3.55 -14.10
CA GLY A 217 -1.62 3.13 -15.40
C GLY A 217 -0.56 3.03 -16.51
N LYS A 218 0.74 3.09 -16.14
CA LYS A 218 1.88 3.04 -17.07
C LYS A 218 2.84 1.93 -16.67
N PRO A 219 2.57 0.67 -17.03
CA PRO A 219 3.37 -0.47 -16.63
C PRO A 219 4.79 -0.43 -17.21
N LYS A 220 5.75 -0.97 -16.47
CA LYS A 220 7.16 -1.05 -16.86
C LYS A 220 7.73 -2.44 -16.55
N LYS A 221 8.59 -2.96 -17.43
CA LYS A 221 9.42 -4.14 -17.11
C LYS A 221 10.43 -3.77 -16.02
N ILE A 222 10.62 -4.65 -15.04
CA ILE A 222 11.58 -4.44 -13.94
C ILE A 222 13.00 -4.24 -14.48
N LYS A 223 13.42 -4.99 -15.49
CA LYS A 223 14.73 -4.82 -16.14
C LYS A 223 14.93 -3.40 -16.69
N LYS A 224 13.89 -2.83 -17.35
CA LYS A 224 13.93 -1.45 -17.84
C LYS A 224 14.06 -0.43 -16.71
N VAL A 225 13.35 -0.67 -15.59
CA VAL A 225 13.42 0.19 -14.39
C VAL A 225 14.82 0.17 -13.77
N ILE A 226 15.42 -1.00 -13.62
CA ILE A 226 16.79 -1.17 -13.09
C ILE A 226 17.79 -0.44 -13.97
N ASN A 227 17.77 -0.68 -15.29
CA ASN A 227 18.69 -0.03 -16.24
C ASN A 227 18.51 1.49 -16.24
N GLN A 228 17.29 1.99 -16.13
CA GLN A 228 17.01 3.42 -16.03
C GLN A 228 17.64 4.04 -14.77
N ILE A 229 17.55 3.37 -13.63
CA ILE A 229 18.19 3.84 -12.37
C ILE A 229 19.70 3.87 -12.52
N CYS A 230 20.31 2.79 -13.08
CA CYS A 230 21.75 2.76 -13.35
C CYS A 230 22.17 3.91 -14.26
N LYS A 231 21.41 4.18 -15.33
CA LYS A 231 21.68 5.29 -16.26
C LYS A 231 21.62 6.66 -15.57
N ILE A 232 20.60 6.89 -14.72
CA ILE A 232 20.45 8.18 -14.00
C ILE A 232 21.58 8.39 -12.99
N ILE A 233 22.02 7.32 -12.31
CA ILE A 233 23.11 7.38 -11.31
C ILE A 233 24.49 7.43 -12.00
N GLY A 234 24.59 6.95 -13.23
CA GLY A 234 25.85 6.86 -14.01
C GLY A 234 26.72 5.66 -13.63
N LYS A 235 26.28 4.80 -12.72
CA LYS A 235 27.02 3.62 -12.24
C LYS A 235 26.09 2.55 -11.69
N GLY A 236 26.63 1.34 -11.45
CA GLY A 236 25.91 0.18 -10.93
C GLY A 236 26.12 -1.04 -11.81
N LYS A 237 26.21 -2.23 -11.18
CA LYS A 237 26.53 -3.50 -11.84
C LYS A 237 25.48 -4.57 -11.49
N PRO A 238 24.21 -4.44 -12.01
CA PRO A 238 23.17 -5.42 -11.73
C PRO A 238 23.48 -6.78 -12.37
N GLN A 239 23.41 -7.84 -11.60
CA GLN A 239 23.61 -9.23 -12.03
C GLN A 239 22.23 -9.86 -12.29
N PHE A 240 21.74 -9.73 -13.52
CA PHE A 240 20.43 -10.27 -13.91
C PHE A 240 20.40 -11.80 -13.89
N GLY A 241 19.29 -12.37 -13.40
CA GLY A 241 19.06 -13.82 -13.32
C GLY A 241 19.71 -14.50 -12.12
N LYS A 242 20.41 -13.78 -11.26
CA LYS A 242 21.05 -14.35 -10.05
C LYS A 242 20.06 -14.55 -8.88
N ILE A 243 18.84 -14.04 -8.97
CA ILE A 243 17.74 -14.28 -8.04
C ILE A 243 16.60 -14.92 -8.81
N SER A 244 16.11 -16.07 -8.36
CA SER A 244 14.94 -16.72 -8.93
C SER A 244 13.67 -15.92 -8.68
N TYR A 245 12.66 -16.09 -9.53
CA TYR A 245 11.31 -15.57 -9.26
C TYR A 245 10.71 -16.29 -8.05
N ARG A 246 9.84 -15.63 -7.34
CA ARG A 246 9.07 -16.26 -6.26
C ARG A 246 8.11 -17.29 -6.84
N LYS A 247 7.87 -18.37 -6.11
CA LYS A 247 6.81 -19.31 -6.46
C LYS A 247 5.47 -18.58 -6.50
N GLY A 248 4.70 -18.74 -7.57
CA GLY A 248 3.45 -18.00 -7.77
C GLY A 248 3.61 -16.51 -8.13
N GLU A 249 4.78 -16.11 -8.65
CA GLU A 249 4.99 -14.71 -9.08
C GLU A 249 4.10 -14.39 -10.28
N ASN A 250 3.13 -13.49 -10.09
CA ASN A 250 2.38 -12.95 -11.23
C ASN A 250 3.31 -12.08 -12.08
N MET A 251 3.54 -12.48 -13.33
CA MET A 251 4.47 -11.80 -14.24
C MET A 251 3.94 -10.46 -14.75
N LYS A 252 2.61 -10.28 -14.78
CA LYS A 252 1.97 -9.05 -15.30
C LYS A 252 0.98 -8.50 -14.25
N LEU A 253 1.47 -7.60 -13.39
CA LEU A 253 0.68 -7.01 -12.31
C LEU A 253 0.65 -5.49 -12.45
N TYR A 254 -0.41 -4.96 -13.11
CA TYR A 254 -0.63 -3.53 -13.33
C TYR A 254 -2.12 -3.21 -13.51
N PRO A 255 -2.61 -2.05 -13.03
CA PRO A 255 -4.03 -1.77 -12.91
C PRO A 255 -4.68 -1.25 -14.20
N ASN A 256 -5.96 -1.52 -14.33
CA ASN A 256 -6.89 -0.59 -14.96
C ASN A 256 -7.30 0.45 -13.90
N ILE A 257 -7.08 1.74 -14.18
CA ILE A 257 -7.39 2.85 -13.26
C ILE A 257 -8.61 3.66 -13.67
N ASN A 258 -9.37 3.23 -14.69
CA ASN A 258 -10.49 3.99 -15.24
C ASN A 258 -11.58 4.27 -14.20
N LYS A 259 -11.87 3.31 -13.31
CA LYS A 259 -12.84 3.50 -12.23
C LYS A 259 -12.45 4.64 -11.30
N ALA A 260 -11.20 4.70 -10.87
CA ALA A 260 -10.69 5.81 -10.05
C ALA A 260 -10.72 7.13 -10.81
N ARG A 261 -10.41 7.14 -12.11
CA ARG A 261 -10.49 8.36 -12.94
C ARG A 261 -11.90 8.89 -13.04
N ILE A 262 -12.89 8.03 -13.26
CA ILE A 262 -14.29 8.43 -13.46
C ILE A 262 -14.95 8.78 -12.12
N LYS A 263 -14.94 7.84 -11.15
CA LYS A 263 -15.72 7.98 -9.90
C LYS A 263 -15.04 8.87 -8.86
N LEU A 264 -13.72 8.86 -8.75
CA LEU A 264 -12.97 9.72 -7.82
C LEU A 264 -12.41 10.98 -8.49
N LYS A 265 -12.54 11.12 -9.81
CA LYS A 265 -11.87 12.17 -10.60
C LYS A 265 -10.35 12.24 -10.31
N TRP A 266 -9.78 11.06 -9.98
CA TRP A 266 -8.38 10.90 -9.64
C TRP A 266 -7.56 10.48 -10.86
N LYS A 267 -6.41 11.11 -11.05
CA LYS A 267 -5.38 10.68 -11.99
C LYS A 267 -3.99 10.87 -11.41
N PRO A 268 -3.04 9.97 -11.68
CA PRO A 268 -1.64 10.18 -11.28
C PRO A 268 -1.07 11.37 -12.05
N LYS A 269 -0.32 12.23 -11.36
CA LYS A 269 0.30 13.44 -11.91
C LYS A 269 1.81 13.27 -12.10
N MET A 270 2.45 12.42 -11.27
CA MET A 270 3.89 12.19 -11.29
C MET A 270 4.25 11.16 -12.35
N ASN A 271 5.08 11.53 -13.32
CA ASN A 271 5.70 10.54 -14.20
C ASN A 271 6.86 9.83 -13.47
N PHE A 272 7.18 8.60 -13.92
CA PHE A 272 8.19 7.78 -13.28
C PHE A 272 9.58 8.42 -13.34
N ASP A 273 9.95 9.06 -14.46
CA ASP A 273 11.28 9.65 -14.65
C ASP A 273 11.56 10.78 -13.66
N ARG A 274 10.59 11.66 -13.46
CA ARG A 274 10.68 12.72 -12.45
C ARG A 274 10.66 12.14 -11.03
N GLY A 275 9.75 11.22 -10.74
CA GLY A 275 9.61 10.63 -9.41
C GLY A 275 10.84 9.85 -8.98
N ILE A 276 11.45 9.05 -9.88
CA ILE A 276 12.64 8.27 -9.53
C ILE A 276 13.87 9.16 -9.28
N ARG A 277 14.02 10.28 -10.00
CA ARG A 277 15.09 11.26 -9.73
C ARG A 277 14.96 11.88 -8.34
N ILE A 278 13.73 12.25 -7.92
CA ILE A 278 13.46 12.74 -6.56
C ILE A 278 13.87 11.70 -5.53
N VAL A 279 13.51 10.42 -5.76
CA VAL A 279 13.87 9.33 -4.84
C VAL A 279 15.38 9.12 -4.80
N ILE A 280 16.08 9.07 -5.95
CA ILE A 280 17.54 8.93 -6.00
C ILE A 280 18.22 10.06 -5.22
N ASN A 281 17.79 11.31 -5.39
CA ASN A 281 18.36 12.46 -4.69
C ASN A 281 18.16 12.37 -3.15
N SER A 282 17.11 11.69 -2.69
CA SER A 282 16.91 11.48 -1.24
C SER A 282 17.83 10.42 -0.61
N PHE A 283 18.66 9.73 -1.43
CA PHE A 283 19.66 8.75 -0.97
C PHE A 283 21.09 9.34 -1.01
N LYS A 284 21.27 10.49 -1.63
CA LYS A 284 22.51 11.26 -1.62
C LYS A 284 22.59 12.10 -0.35
#